data_634f77115d755e8bca0449bc12d731cd
#
_entry.id   634f77115d755e8bca0449bc12d731cd
#
_cell.length_a   1.000
_cell.length_b   1.000
_cell.length_c   1.000
_cell.angle_alpha   90.00
_cell.angle_beta   90.00
_cell.angle_gamma   90.00
#
_symmetry.space_group_name_H-M   'P 1'
#
loop_
_entity.id
_entity.type
_entity.pdbx_description
1 polymer ?
#
loop_
_entity_poly.entity_id
_entity_poly.type
_entity_poly.pdbx_seq_one_letter_code
_entity_poly.pdbx_strand_id
1 'polypeptide(L)'
;TWDGAKDVDAVLTTREVERLFKAFFIKTDELEEDEFDNPLGESTGAGVIFGATGGVMEAALRSAYYLVTKKNPEPDAFKAVRGLDGWKEAEFDLDGTDIKVAVASGLGNTRRLMNAIKKGEVHYDFVEIMSCPGGCINGGGQPFKDDASMVEERRNVLYGLDKHNNIRFSHENPSVIKCYEEYFEKPLSHKSHEILHVKHCLLYTSPSPRDR
;
A
#
# COMPACT_ATOMS: atom_id res chain seq x y z
N THR A 1 -21.38 2.61 12.72
CA THR A 1 -22.04 1.57 13.57
C THR A 1 -23.36 1.20 12.95
N TRP A 2 -23.50 -0.02 12.46
CA TRP A 2 -24.72 -0.45 11.76
C TRP A 2 -25.86 -0.78 12.74
N ASP A 3 -25.53 -1.29 13.91
CA ASP A 3 -26.47 -1.74 14.94
C ASP A 3 -26.32 -0.99 16.27
N GLY A 4 -25.58 0.11 16.30
CA GLY A 4 -25.24 0.84 17.52
C GLY A 4 -23.98 0.32 18.24
N ALA A 5 -23.46 -0.85 17.85
CA ALA A 5 -22.18 -1.35 18.34
C ALA A 5 -21.01 -0.66 17.62
N LYS A 6 -19.82 -0.67 18.19
CA LYS A 6 -18.62 -0.19 17.52
C LYS A 6 -18.20 -1.21 16.46
N ASP A 7 -17.86 -0.73 15.27
CA ASP A 7 -17.33 -1.60 14.20
C ASP A 7 -15.89 -2.05 14.51
N VAL A 8 -15.15 -1.26 15.28
CA VAL A 8 -13.79 -1.55 15.72
C VAL A 8 -13.65 -1.24 17.20
N ASP A 9 -13.24 -2.21 18.01
CA ASP A 9 -13.07 -2.07 19.46
C ASP A 9 -11.68 -1.51 19.81
N ALA A 10 -10.64 -1.96 19.13
CA ALA A 10 -9.27 -1.53 19.36
C ALA A 10 -8.46 -1.48 18.06
N VAL A 11 -7.53 -0.54 18.00
CA VAL A 11 -6.53 -0.43 16.94
C VAL A 11 -5.16 -0.56 17.57
N LEU A 12 -4.40 -1.57 17.17
CA LEU A 12 -3.08 -1.89 17.70
C LEU A 12 -2.00 -1.66 16.65
N THR A 13 -0.90 -1.06 17.05
CA THR A 13 0.31 -1.03 16.23
C THR A 13 1.02 -2.39 16.28
N THR A 14 1.88 -2.67 15.30
CA THR A 14 2.70 -3.90 15.28
C THR A 14 3.50 -4.07 16.58
N ARG A 15 4.00 -2.96 17.14
CA ARG A 15 4.73 -2.96 18.41
C ARG A 15 3.86 -3.31 19.62
N GLU A 16 2.60 -2.92 19.60
CA GLU A 16 1.65 -3.28 20.65
C GLU A 16 1.24 -4.75 20.54
N VAL A 17 1.08 -5.26 19.33
CA VAL A 17 0.86 -6.71 19.09
C VAL A 17 2.08 -7.53 19.55
N GLU A 18 3.30 -7.07 19.28
CA GLU A 18 4.51 -7.71 19.79
C GLU A 18 4.52 -7.78 21.33
N ARG A 19 4.07 -6.71 22.00
CA ARG A 19 3.94 -6.69 23.46
C ARG A 19 2.89 -7.67 23.98
N LEU A 20 1.77 -7.81 23.26
CA LEU A 20 0.75 -8.82 23.58
C LEU A 20 1.32 -10.24 23.46
N PHE A 21 2.01 -10.54 22.38
CA PHE A 21 2.64 -11.87 22.21
C PHE A 21 3.59 -12.19 23.35
N LYS A 22 4.40 -11.23 23.77
CA LYS A 22 5.29 -11.40 24.92
C LYS A 22 4.53 -11.57 26.23
N ALA A 23 3.46 -10.79 26.45
CA ALA A 23 2.66 -10.85 27.67
C ALA A 23 1.90 -12.18 27.83
N PHE A 24 1.45 -12.74 26.73
CA PHE A 24 0.75 -14.03 26.69
C PHE A 24 1.66 -15.22 26.40
N PHE A 25 2.99 -15.01 26.33
CA PHE A 25 3.98 -16.05 26.03
C PHE A 25 3.70 -16.79 24.71
N ILE A 26 3.14 -16.09 23.71
CA ILE A 26 2.87 -16.64 22.38
C ILE A 26 4.20 -16.76 21.63
N LYS A 27 4.53 -17.97 21.21
CA LYS A 27 5.68 -18.27 20.36
C LYS A 27 5.21 -18.42 18.92
N THR A 28 5.53 -17.44 18.09
CA THR A 28 5.03 -17.37 16.71
C THR A 28 5.58 -18.46 15.80
N ASP A 29 6.71 -19.04 16.13
CA ASP A 29 7.35 -20.16 15.45
C ASP A 29 6.75 -21.55 15.80
N GLU A 30 5.93 -21.61 16.83
CA GLU A 30 5.22 -22.81 17.26
C GLU A 30 3.72 -22.80 16.86
N LEU A 31 3.23 -21.72 16.22
CA LEU A 31 1.86 -21.62 15.77
C LEU A 31 1.63 -22.47 14.52
N GLU A 32 0.47 -23.11 14.45
CA GLU A 32 0.01 -23.76 13.23
C GLU A 32 -0.39 -22.70 12.19
N GLU A 33 -0.15 -23.01 10.91
CA GLU A 33 -0.62 -22.17 9.82
C GLU A 33 -2.13 -22.24 9.71
N ASP A 34 -2.77 -21.09 9.45
CA ASP A 34 -4.22 -20.97 9.29
C ASP A 34 -4.53 -20.02 8.15
N GLU A 35 -5.75 -20.02 7.67
CA GLU A 35 -6.23 -19.18 6.57
C GLU A 35 -7.09 -18.04 7.10
N PHE A 36 -7.13 -16.93 6.36
CA PHE A 36 -8.03 -15.82 6.69
C PHE A 36 -9.48 -16.15 6.37
N ASP A 37 -10.38 -15.63 7.19
CA ASP A 37 -11.82 -15.81 7.04
C ASP A 37 -12.35 -15.19 5.74
N ASN A 38 -13.32 -15.87 5.13
CA ASN A 38 -14.09 -15.32 4.02
C ASN A 38 -15.26 -14.43 4.54
N PRO A 39 -15.73 -13.46 3.73
CA PRO A 39 -15.26 -13.07 2.40
C PRO A 39 -14.01 -12.19 2.42
N LEU A 40 -13.35 -12.11 1.26
CA LEU A 40 -12.18 -11.26 1.02
C LEU A 40 -10.90 -11.66 1.79
N GLY A 41 -10.83 -12.91 2.28
CA GLY A 41 -9.65 -13.46 2.93
C GLY A 41 -8.46 -13.69 1.99
N GLU A 42 -8.69 -13.85 0.69
CA GLU A 42 -7.63 -13.99 -0.29
C GLU A 42 -6.83 -12.70 -0.47
N SER A 43 -5.52 -12.81 -0.34
CA SER A 43 -4.58 -11.72 -0.57
C SER A 43 -3.84 -11.90 -1.89
N THR A 44 -3.26 -10.80 -2.41
CA THR A 44 -2.39 -10.83 -3.58
C THR A 44 -1.00 -10.34 -3.23
N GLY A 45 -0.01 -10.76 -4.02
CA GLY A 45 1.34 -10.23 -3.88
C GLY A 45 1.38 -8.71 -4.03
N ALA A 46 0.58 -8.15 -4.95
CA ALA A 46 0.43 -6.71 -5.11
C ALA A 46 -0.09 -6.01 -3.84
N GLY A 47 -1.01 -6.63 -3.09
CA GLY A 47 -1.50 -6.07 -1.82
C GLY A 47 -0.42 -6.07 -0.74
N VAL A 48 0.40 -7.10 -0.68
CA VAL A 48 1.47 -7.23 0.33
C VAL A 48 2.52 -6.13 0.19
N ILE A 49 2.93 -5.78 -1.03
CA ILE A 49 3.99 -4.77 -1.27
C ILE A 49 3.56 -3.33 -0.96
N PHE A 50 2.29 -3.06 -0.67
CA PHE A 50 1.81 -1.72 -0.26
C PHE A 50 2.53 -1.17 0.97
N GLY A 51 3.06 -2.04 1.83
CA GLY A 51 3.81 -1.65 3.01
C GLY A 51 5.15 -0.98 2.72
N ALA A 52 5.71 -1.17 1.52
CA ALA A 52 6.99 -0.59 1.11
C ALA A 52 6.77 0.60 0.16
N THR A 53 7.65 1.62 0.26
CA THR A 53 7.66 2.75 -0.69
C THR A 53 7.87 2.26 -2.12
N GLY A 54 7.01 2.70 -3.02
CA GLY A 54 6.97 2.26 -4.43
C GLY A 54 6.07 1.05 -4.66
N GLY A 55 5.59 0.40 -3.60
CA GLY A 55 4.76 -0.81 -3.73
C GLY A 55 3.37 -0.54 -4.26
N VAL A 56 2.73 0.54 -3.83
CA VAL A 56 1.41 0.97 -4.36
C VAL A 56 1.55 1.36 -5.83
N MET A 57 2.59 2.13 -6.17
CA MET A 57 2.88 2.51 -7.55
C MET A 57 3.08 1.27 -8.44
N GLU A 58 3.89 0.32 -7.97
CA GLU A 58 4.13 -0.91 -8.73
C GLU A 58 2.86 -1.72 -8.92
N ALA A 59 2.04 -1.89 -7.89
CA ALA A 59 0.77 -2.58 -7.98
C ALA A 59 -0.20 -1.90 -8.96
N ALA A 60 -0.27 -0.57 -8.92
CA ALA A 60 -1.08 0.22 -9.84
C ALA A 60 -0.60 0.08 -11.30
N LEU A 61 0.71 0.18 -11.54
CA LEU A 61 1.29 0.01 -12.88
C LEU A 61 1.06 -1.39 -13.45
N ARG A 62 1.19 -2.43 -12.63
CA ARG A 62 0.87 -3.82 -13.02
C ARG A 62 -0.58 -3.92 -13.53
N SER A 63 -1.54 -3.38 -12.79
CA SER A 63 -2.95 -3.41 -13.17
C SER A 63 -3.27 -2.47 -14.34
N ALA A 64 -2.66 -1.30 -14.42
CA ALA A 64 -2.80 -0.37 -15.55
C ALA A 64 -2.32 -1.01 -16.86
N TYR A 65 -1.16 -1.66 -16.84
CA TYR A 65 -0.64 -2.40 -17.99
C TYR A 65 -1.64 -3.45 -18.49
N TYR A 66 -2.19 -4.25 -17.56
CA TYR A 66 -3.20 -5.24 -17.91
C TYR A 66 -4.48 -4.61 -18.50
N LEU A 67 -4.94 -3.52 -17.93
CA LEU A 67 -6.15 -2.84 -18.41
C LEU A 67 -5.99 -2.31 -19.85
N VAL A 68 -4.79 -1.87 -20.22
CA VAL A 68 -4.47 -1.38 -21.56
C VAL A 68 -4.21 -2.53 -22.52
N THR A 69 -3.30 -3.44 -22.18
CA THR A 69 -2.78 -4.48 -23.09
C THR A 69 -3.59 -5.77 -23.10
N LYS A 70 -4.41 -6.00 -22.06
CA LYS A 70 -5.08 -7.28 -21.75
C LYS A 70 -4.12 -8.45 -21.51
N LYS A 71 -2.88 -8.14 -21.17
CA LYS A 71 -1.83 -9.10 -20.81
C LYS A 71 -1.19 -8.71 -19.49
N ASN A 72 -0.81 -9.69 -18.69
CA ASN A 72 -0.02 -9.41 -17.50
C ASN A 72 1.38 -8.93 -17.89
N PRO A 73 1.93 -7.94 -17.17
CA PRO A 73 3.32 -7.54 -17.36
C PRO A 73 4.26 -8.61 -16.83
N GLU A 74 5.52 -8.57 -17.26
CA GLU A 74 6.59 -9.32 -16.59
C GLU A 74 6.64 -8.95 -15.11
N PRO A 75 6.86 -9.90 -14.21
CA PRO A 75 6.75 -9.70 -12.77
C PRO A 75 7.55 -8.50 -12.20
N ASP A 76 8.70 -8.22 -12.78
CA ASP A 76 9.60 -7.14 -12.33
C ASP A 76 9.67 -5.95 -13.32
N ALA A 77 8.72 -5.83 -14.25
CA ALA A 77 8.69 -4.77 -15.25
C ALA A 77 8.77 -3.36 -14.62
N PHE A 78 8.17 -3.18 -13.46
CA PHE A 78 8.07 -1.89 -12.78
C PHE A 78 8.99 -1.73 -11.57
N LYS A 79 10.01 -2.57 -11.41
CA LYS A 79 10.94 -2.54 -10.26
C LYS A 79 11.70 -1.21 -10.09
N ALA A 80 11.77 -0.37 -11.11
CA ALA A 80 12.43 0.94 -11.04
C ALA A 80 11.82 1.87 -9.99
N VAL A 81 10.54 1.67 -9.60
CA VAL A 81 9.90 2.45 -8.53
C VAL A 81 10.27 1.98 -7.12
N ARG A 82 10.93 0.81 -6.98
CA ARG A 82 11.36 0.27 -5.68
C ARG A 82 12.56 1.04 -5.14
N GLY A 83 12.78 0.98 -3.83
CA GLY A 83 13.98 1.48 -3.14
C GLY A 83 13.66 2.53 -2.08
N LEU A 84 14.70 2.95 -1.36
CA LEU A 84 14.60 3.82 -0.18
C LEU A 84 14.89 5.30 -0.47
N ASP A 85 15.21 5.65 -1.72
CA ASP A 85 15.45 7.04 -2.09
C ASP A 85 14.22 7.90 -1.81
N GLY A 86 14.45 9.08 -1.27
CA GLY A 86 13.37 9.94 -0.78
C GLY A 86 12.47 10.51 -1.88
N TRP A 87 12.97 10.66 -3.09
CA TRP A 87 12.22 11.03 -4.29
C TRP A 87 12.85 10.34 -5.49
N LYS A 88 12.05 9.53 -6.18
CA LYS A 88 12.42 8.76 -7.36
C LYS A 88 11.48 9.07 -8.50
N GLU A 89 11.99 8.94 -9.71
CA GLU A 89 11.25 9.07 -10.95
C GLU A 89 11.49 7.83 -11.81
N ALA A 90 10.48 7.45 -12.56
CA ALA A 90 10.58 6.39 -13.56
C ALA A 90 9.66 6.69 -14.74
N GLU A 91 10.03 6.18 -15.91
CA GLU A 91 9.24 6.26 -17.13
C GLU A 91 9.01 4.83 -17.63
N PHE A 92 7.79 4.56 -18.07
CA PHE A 92 7.38 3.26 -18.57
C PHE A 92 6.54 3.41 -19.83
N ASP A 93 6.79 2.56 -20.81
CA ASP A 93 5.92 2.41 -21.96
C ASP A 93 4.78 1.44 -21.64
N LEU A 94 3.55 1.90 -21.71
CA LEU A 94 2.34 1.09 -21.63
C LEU A 94 1.70 0.97 -23.03
N ASP A 95 2.22 0.05 -23.83
CA ASP A 95 1.74 -0.25 -25.19
C ASP A 95 1.71 1.00 -26.11
N GLY A 96 2.82 1.69 -26.18
CA GLY A 96 2.99 2.91 -26.99
C GLY A 96 2.57 4.22 -26.31
N THR A 97 2.21 4.16 -25.02
CA THR A 97 1.94 5.35 -24.21
C THR A 97 2.99 5.46 -23.10
N ASP A 98 3.84 6.47 -23.23
CA ASP A 98 4.84 6.76 -22.19
C ASP A 98 4.18 7.35 -20.96
N ILE A 99 4.41 6.74 -19.80
CA ILE A 99 3.91 7.21 -18.49
C ILE A 99 5.10 7.58 -17.62
N LYS A 100 5.09 8.81 -17.14
CA LYS A 100 6.06 9.32 -16.18
C LYS A 100 5.51 9.31 -14.76
N VAL A 101 6.20 8.65 -13.86
CA VAL A 101 5.75 8.49 -12.47
C VAL A 101 6.79 8.97 -11.47
N ALA A 102 6.32 9.37 -10.29
CA ALA A 102 7.19 9.71 -9.18
C ALA A 102 6.75 9.03 -7.88
N VAL A 103 7.73 8.68 -7.06
CA VAL A 103 7.52 8.13 -5.72
C VAL A 103 8.26 9.00 -4.72
N ALA A 104 7.53 9.59 -3.76
CA ALA A 104 8.11 10.38 -2.70
C ALA A 104 7.90 9.71 -1.33
N SER A 105 8.98 9.61 -0.57
CA SER A 105 8.99 9.00 0.76
C SER A 105 9.47 10.03 1.80
N GLY A 106 8.66 10.22 2.83
CA GLY A 106 8.86 11.22 3.87
C GLY A 106 8.32 12.61 3.49
N LEU A 107 7.76 13.32 4.46
CA LEU A 107 7.06 14.60 4.22
C LEU A 107 7.97 15.72 3.71
N GLY A 108 9.26 15.70 4.04
CA GLY A 108 10.24 16.66 3.50
C GLY A 108 10.42 16.50 1.99
N ASN A 109 10.54 15.27 1.52
CA ASN A 109 10.63 14.92 0.09
C ASN A 109 9.33 15.23 -0.63
N THR A 110 8.19 14.89 -0.01
CA THR A 110 6.86 15.24 -0.51
C THR A 110 6.73 16.74 -0.75
N ARG A 111 7.17 17.57 0.20
CA ARG A 111 7.13 19.03 0.05
C ARG A 111 7.98 19.51 -1.12
N ARG A 112 9.17 18.94 -1.31
CA ARG A 112 10.06 19.29 -2.44
C ARG A 112 9.40 18.92 -3.77
N LEU A 113 8.87 17.71 -3.91
CA LEU A 113 8.15 17.23 -5.08
C LEU A 113 6.95 18.13 -5.40
N MET A 114 6.08 18.39 -4.42
CA MET A 114 4.90 19.23 -4.62
C MET A 114 5.24 20.68 -5.01
N ASN A 115 6.35 21.22 -4.50
CA ASN A 115 6.80 22.54 -4.91
C ASN A 115 7.32 22.55 -6.35
N ALA A 116 8.03 21.51 -6.79
CA ALA A 116 8.51 21.38 -8.16
C ALA A 116 7.34 21.26 -9.15
N ILE A 117 6.31 20.46 -8.82
CA ILE A 117 5.07 20.34 -9.62
C ILE A 117 4.37 21.72 -9.71
N LYS A 118 4.17 22.40 -8.58
CA LYS A 118 3.51 23.72 -8.55
C LYS A 118 4.22 24.79 -9.35
N LYS A 119 5.55 24.73 -9.45
CA LYS A 119 6.38 25.64 -10.26
C LYS A 119 6.43 25.26 -11.74
N GLY A 120 5.88 24.10 -12.13
CA GLY A 120 5.98 23.56 -13.47
C GLY A 120 7.36 23.05 -13.84
N GLU A 121 8.23 22.78 -12.86
CA GLU A 121 9.60 22.26 -13.09
C GLU A 121 9.56 20.77 -13.49
N VAL A 122 8.54 20.04 -13.07
CA VAL A 122 8.32 18.62 -13.36
C VAL A 122 6.85 18.33 -13.61
N HIS A 123 6.59 17.28 -14.40
CA HIS A 123 5.25 16.75 -14.66
C HIS A 123 5.25 15.25 -14.52
N TYR A 124 4.20 14.69 -13.91
CA TYR A 124 3.99 13.25 -13.76
C TYR A 124 2.54 12.90 -14.00
N ASP A 125 2.32 11.73 -14.57
CA ASP A 125 0.97 11.16 -14.77
C ASP A 125 0.45 10.53 -13.49
N PHE A 126 1.34 9.97 -12.67
CA PHE A 126 0.99 9.39 -11.38
C PHE A 126 2.09 9.62 -10.32
N VAL A 127 1.65 9.93 -9.09
CA VAL A 127 2.56 10.20 -7.97
C VAL A 127 2.13 9.40 -6.75
N GLU A 128 3.06 8.61 -6.21
CA GLU A 128 2.90 7.97 -4.90
C GLU A 128 3.57 8.84 -3.81
N ILE A 129 2.84 9.05 -2.71
CA ILE A 129 3.37 9.74 -1.53
C ILE A 129 3.22 8.84 -0.31
N MET A 130 4.35 8.55 0.34
CA MET A 130 4.41 7.84 1.61
C MET A 130 4.93 8.77 2.70
N SER A 131 4.17 8.93 3.79
CA SER A 131 4.55 9.82 4.90
C SER A 131 5.77 9.34 5.66
N CYS A 132 5.89 8.04 5.89
CA CYS A 132 7.02 7.44 6.58
C CYS A 132 8.15 7.11 5.61
N PRO A 133 9.42 7.46 5.91
CA PRO A 133 10.56 7.06 5.10
C PRO A 133 10.63 5.54 4.96
N GLY A 134 10.67 5.04 3.72
CA GLY A 134 10.66 3.60 3.42
C GLY A 134 9.29 2.94 3.38
N GLY A 135 8.23 3.64 3.79
CA GLY A 135 6.86 3.15 3.82
C GLY A 135 6.39 2.69 5.21
N CYS A 136 5.25 2.00 5.27
CA CYS A 136 4.64 1.52 6.52
C CYS A 136 5.53 0.54 7.28
N ILE A 137 6.40 -0.19 6.61
CA ILE A 137 7.40 -1.08 7.22
C ILE A 137 8.38 -0.36 8.15
N ASN A 138 8.50 0.97 8.01
CA ASN A 138 9.32 1.83 8.86
C ASN A 138 8.47 2.91 9.56
N GLY A 139 7.19 2.68 9.70
CA GLY A 139 6.27 3.58 10.40
C GLY A 139 6.50 3.60 11.91
N GLY A 140 6.00 4.64 12.59
CA GLY A 140 6.18 4.84 14.04
C GLY A 140 5.58 3.75 14.92
N GLY A 141 4.70 2.91 14.37
CA GLY A 141 4.14 1.74 15.06
C GLY A 141 4.93 0.44 14.92
N GLN A 142 6.01 0.45 14.14
CA GLN A 142 6.87 -0.73 13.97
C GLN A 142 7.82 -0.90 15.17
N PRO A 143 8.22 -2.15 15.50
CA PRO A 143 9.30 -2.40 16.45
C PRO A 143 10.56 -1.66 16.02
N PHE A 144 11.13 -0.90 16.96
CA PHE A 144 12.31 -0.10 16.70
C PHE A 144 13.58 -0.92 16.95
N LYS A 145 14.52 -0.85 16.02
CA LYS A 145 15.90 -1.25 16.19
C LYS A 145 16.79 -0.14 15.64
N ASP A 146 17.87 0.12 16.27
CA ASP A 146 18.86 1.14 15.89
C ASP A 146 19.77 0.64 14.74
N ASP A 147 19.13 0.04 13.72
CA ASP A 147 19.80 -0.59 12.58
C ASP A 147 19.06 -0.24 11.28
N ALA A 148 19.75 0.50 10.42
CA ALA A 148 19.23 0.91 9.11
C ALA A 148 18.95 -0.29 8.18
N SER A 149 19.60 -1.44 8.39
CA SER A 149 19.39 -2.67 7.60
C SER A 149 17.98 -3.24 7.77
N MET A 150 17.34 -2.99 8.91
CA MET A 150 16.02 -3.52 9.24
C MET A 150 14.93 -3.14 8.21
N VAL A 151 14.99 -1.93 7.69
CA VAL A 151 14.01 -1.46 6.70
C VAL A 151 14.17 -2.23 5.40
N GLU A 152 15.42 -2.48 5.01
CA GLU A 152 15.77 -3.27 3.84
C GLU A 152 15.31 -4.73 4.01
N GLU A 153 15.57 -5.33 5.17
CA GLU A 153 15.13 -6.69 5.48
C GLU A 153 13.61 -6.82 5.41
N ARG A 154 12.86 -5.91 6.04
CA ARG A 154 11.40 -5.89 5.99
C ARG A 154 10.88 -5.73 4.56
N ARG A 155 11.52 -4.87 3.77
CA ARG A 155 11.19 -4.70 2.35
C ARG A 155 11.39 -6.00 1.58
N ASN A 156 12.52 -6.67 1.79
CA ASN A 156 12.83 -7.94 1.13
C ASN A 156 11.84 -9.04 1.49
N VAL A 157 11.34 -9.07 2.74
CA VAL A 157 10.26 -9.98 3.15
C VAL A 157 8.99 -9.72 2.34
N LEU A 158 8.54 -8.46 2.23
CA LEU A 158 7.32 -8.15 1.47
C LEU A 158 7.44 -8.53 -0.01
N TYR A 159 8.56 -8.21 -0.67
CA TYR A 159 8.78 -8.61 -2.06
C TYR A 159 9.01 -10.11 -2.22
N GLY A 160 9.53 -10.78 -1.20
CA GLY A 160 9.58 -12.24 -1.14
C GLY A 160 8.19 -12.86 -1.11
N LEU A 161 7.30 -12.34 -0.27
CA LEU A 161 5.90 -12.76 -0.18
C LEU A 161 5.16 -12.51 -1.51
N ASP A 162 5.34 -11.35 -2.14
CA ASP A 162 4.80 -11.09 -3.49
C ASP A 162 5.27 -12.12 -4.50
N LYS A 163 6.57 -12.40 -4.51
CA LYS A 163 7.17 -13.34 -5.48
C LYS A 163 6.62 -14.77 -5.36
N HIS A 164 6.31 -15.20 -4.14
CA HIS A 164 5.84 -16.56 -3.86
C HIS A 164 4.31 -16.66 -3.75
N ASN A 165 3.59 -15.54 -3.86
CA ASN A 165 2.13 -15.56 -3.83
C ASN A 165 1.57 -16.18 -5.13
N ASN A 166 0.54 -17.01 -5.00
CA ASN A 166 -0.13 -17.63 -6.12
C ASN A 166 -0.82 -16.60 -7.03
N ILE A 167 -1.37 -15.54 -6.44
CA ILE A 167 -2.03 -14.44 -7.13
C ILE A 167 -1.17 -13.19 -6.96
N ARG A 168 -0.40 -12.82 -7.97
CA ARG A 168 0.52 -11.66 -7.88
C ARG A 168 -0.13 -10.32 -8.19
N PHE A 169 -1.21 -10.30 -8.97
CA PHE A 169 -1.81 -9.09 -9.51
C PHE A 169 -3.17 -8.81 -8.84
N SER A 170 -3.41 -7.57 -8.44
CA SER A 170 -4.67 -7.18 -7.78
C SER A 170 -5.90 -7.44 -8.65
N HIS A 171 -5.79 -7.27 -9.97
CA HIS A 171 -6.89 -7.49 -10.91
C HIS A 171 -7.23 -8.97 -11.14
N GLU A 172 -6.45 -9.89 -10.59
CA GLU A 172 -6.73 -11.35 -10.63
C GLU A 172 -7.36 -11.87 -9.35
N ASN A 173 -7.54 -11.04 -8.33
CA ASN A 173 -8.16 -11.47 -7.07
C ASN A 173 -9.63 -11.83 -7.29
N PRO A 174 -10.02 -13.12 -7.18
CA PRO A 174 -11.37 -13.57 -7.49
C PRO A 174 -12.41 -12.99 -6.54
N SER A 175 -12.05 -12.81 -5.27
CA SER A 175 -12.95 -12.22 -4.27
C SER A 175 -13.25 -10.74 -4.57
N VAL A 176 -12.24 -9.99 -5.04
CA VAL A 176 -12.41 -8.59 -5.46
C VAL A 176 -13.23 -8.49 -6.74
N ILE A 177 -12.94 -9.34 -7.74
CA ILE A 177 -13.70 -9.39 -8.99
C ILE A 177 -15.18 -9.66 -8.69
N LYS A 178 -15.45 -10.68 -7.89
CA LYS A 178 -16.82 -11.04 -7.48
C LYS A 178 -17.51 -9.88 -6.73
N CYS A 179 -16.80 -9.20 -5.85
CA CYS A 179 -17.33 -8.03 -5.14
C CYS A 179 -17.73 -6.90 -6.09
N TYR A 180 -16.95 -6.66 -7.15
CA TYR A 180 -17.32 -5.69 -8.18
C TYR A 180 -18.54 -6.15 -8.99
N GLU A 181 -18.59 -7.41 -9.43
CA GLU A 181 -19.70 -7.95 -10.22
C GLU A 181 -21.02 -7.96 -9.45
N GLU A 182 -21.01 -8.36 -8.18
CA GLU A 182 -22.22 -8.52 -7.37
C GLU A 182 -22.66 -7.23 -6.67
N TYR A 183 -21.72 -6.33 -6.33
CA TYR A 183 -21.99 -5.19 -5.47
C TYR A 183 -21.64 -3.84 -6.08
N PHE A 184 -20.43 -3.66 -6.60
CA PHE A 184 -19.97 -2.37 -7.15
C PHE A 184 -20.30 -2.14 -8.62
N GLU A 185 -20.90 -3.11 -9.29
CA GLU A 185 -21.24 -3.13 -10.74
C GLU A 185 -20.01 -3.25 -11.62
N LYS A 186 -19.09 -2.31 -11.54
CA LYS A 186 -17.80 -2.30 -12.26
C LYS A 186 -16.83 -1.29 -11.64
N PRO A 187 -15.52 -1.41 -11.92
CA PRO A 187 -14.56 -0.36 -11.58
C PRO A 187 -14.99 1.00 -12.15
N LEU A 188 -14.78 2.06 -11.37
CA LEU A 188 -15.15 3.44 -11.70
C LEU A 188 -16.66 3.68 -11.88
N SER A 189 -17.53 2.79 -11.42
CA SER A 189 -18.97 3.05 -11.35
C SER A 189 -19.29 4.15 -10.33
N HIS A 190 -20.47 4.77 -10.44
CA HIS A 190 -20.92 5.75 -9.44
C HIS A 190 -20.94 5.13 -8.03
N LYS A 191 -21.44 3.91 -7.91
CA LYS A 191 -21.55 3.19 -6.66
C LYS A 191 -20.18 2.87 -6.05
N SER A 192 -19.20 2.42 -6.86
CA SER A 192 -17.84 2.19 -6.38
C SER A 192 -17.17 3.49 -5.91
N HIS A 193 -17.40 4.60 -6.60
CA HIS A 193 -16.90 5.92 -6.20
C HIS A 193 -17.51 6.40 -4.88
N GLU A 194 -18.81 6.25 -4.71
CA GLU A 194 -19.53 6.67 -3.50
C GLU A 194 -19.06 5.91 -2.26
N ILE A 195 -18.81 4.62 -2.39
CA ILE A 195 -18.49 3.74 -1.26
C ILE A 195 -17.00 3.67 -0.95
N LEU A 196 -16.15 3.60 -2.00
CA LEU A 196 -14.71 3.44 -1.83
C LEU A 196 -13.94 4.76 -1.66
N HIS A 197 -14.56 5.90 -2.00
CA HIS A 197 -13.95 7.20 -1.83
C HIS A 197 -14.67 8.00 -0.75
N VAL A 198 -13.96 8.32 0.31
CA VAL A 198 -14.48 9.13 1.42
C VAL A 198 -13.89 10.54 1.37
N LYS A 199 -14.69 11.53 1.80
CA LYS A 199 -14.17 12.88 2.04
C LYS A 199 -13.38 12.89 3.33
N HIS A 200 -12.09 13.18 3.24
CA HIS A 200 -11.24 13.32 4.42
C HIS A 200 -11.64 14.57 5.22
N CYS A 201 -11.87 14.39 6.52
CA CYS A 201 -12.07 15.51 7.43
C CYS A 201 -10.79 16.34 7.55
N LEU A 202 -10.95 17.65 7.77
CA LEU A 202 -9.83 18.51 8.12
C LEU A 202 -9.29 18.13 9.52
N LEU A 203 -7.98 18.19 9.70
CA LEU A 203 -7.29 17.76 10.92
C LEU A 203 -7.76 18.46 12.22
N TYR A 204 -8.40 19.63 12.13
CA TYR A 204 -8.94 20.32 13.30
C TYR A 204 -10.13 19.59 13.96
N THR A 205 -10.74 18.61 13.29
CA THR A 205 -11.85 17.83 13.86
C THR A 205 -11.38 16.78 14.86
N SER A 206 -10.10 16.48 14.90
CA SER A 206 -9.48 15.57 15.87
C SER A 206 -8.24 16.24 16.47
N PRO A 207 -8.40 17.13 17.46
CA PRO A 207 -7.27 17.83 18.05
C PRO A 207 -6.33 16.84 18.71
N SER A 208 -5.06 16.90 18.32
CA SER A 208 -3.99 16.15 18.97
C SER A 208 -3.84 16.62 20.41
N PRO A 209 -3.56 15.74 21.38
CA PRO A 209 -3.21 16.16 22.75
C PRO A 209 -2.02 17.11 22.83
N ARG A 210 -1.23 17.24 21.75
CA ARG A 210 -0.10 18.19 21.64
C ARG A 210 -0.53 19.60 21.25
N ASP A 211 -1.76 19.78 20.81
CA ASP A 211 -2.30 21.07 20.36
C ASP A 211 -3.12 21.78 21.45
N ARG A 212 -2.99 21.30 22.71
CA ARG A 212 -3.60 21.87 23.91
C ARG A 212 -2.57 22.53 24.81
#